data_25ea2ecb74e43a3addb174e341187563
#
_entry.id   25ea2ecb74e43a3addb174e341187563
#
_cell.length_a   1.000
_cell.length_b   1.000
_cell.length_c   1.000
_cell.angle_alpha   90.00
_cell.angle_beta   90.00
_cell.angle_gamma   90.00
#
_symmetry.space_group_name_H-M   'P 1'
#
loop_
_entity.id
_entity.type
_entity.pdbx_description
1 polymer ?
#
loop_
_entity_poly.entity_id
_entity_poly.type
_entity_poly.pdbx_seq_one_letter_code
_entity_poly.pdbx_strand_id
1 'polypeptide(L)'
;LQCNTWGHCGITPEYCTPPKSKGQVGCISNCGTEISKSPGPPAEFIKVGYYQSYNLERRCLNMRADQIPSGYSHVHFSFAGITANFTVDLSDSLEQFQLFVKQTGFKKILAFGGWSDTSHDDSKPIFHESINNANRLAFARSIVATVEQYGLDGVDFDWEYPGAIDLGGSAGDGARYLTFLRIVRQLLPAGKTISLAAPASFYYLQGFPIAEMAAVADYIVYMAYDLHGQWDYGSVDGQAGCPGGDCLRSHVNLTETNYALAMVTKAGVPSSKLVVGLASYGRSFKMADPECRADPMCKYLGPTSSANIGVCTRSPGIVAQAELEDIRRMAYPGTVFWYDQASDSDMARYTSDSWAAYMTETTKERRRTRYKGQNFGGSADWAIDLATFVPGDPGIRTKVAARGAASFVARREQQV
;
A
#
# COMPACT_ATOMS: atom_id res chain seq x y z
N LEU A 1 -14.15 15.27 -5.18
CA LEU A 1 -14.06 14.48 -6.40
C LEU A 1 -14.13 15.40 -7.61
N GLN A 2 -13.34 15.09 -8.64
CA GLN A 2 -13.31 15.85 -9.89
C GLN A 2 -14.28 15.17 -10.85
N CYS A 3 -15.35 15.87 -11.22
CA CYS A 3 -16.39 15.31 -12.07
C CYS A 3 -16.62 16.23 -13.28
N ASN A 4 -16.89 15.60 -14.43
CA ASN A 4 -17.22 16.31 -15.66
C ASN A 4 -18.72 16.58 -15.76
N THR A 5 -19.10 17.32 -16.80
CA THR A 5 -20.50 17.72 -17.09
C THR A 5 -21.47 16.56 -17.27
N TRP A 6 -20.98 15.33 -17.48
CA TRP A 6 -21.79 14.12 -17.62
C TRP A 6 -21.95 13.35 -16.30
N GLY A 7 -21.39 13.87 -15.21
CA GLY A 7 -21.38 13.16 -13.92
C GLY A 7 -20.33 12.08 -13.79
N HIS A 8 -19.46 11.92 -14.78
CA HIS A 8 -18.33 11.01 -14.69
C HIS A 8 -17.21 11.67 -13.90
N CYS A 9 -16.65 10.95 -12.95
CA CYS A 9 -15.60 11.43 -12.06
C CYS A 9 -14.32 10.61 -12.25
N GLY A 10 -13.17 11.28 -12.11
CA GLY A 10 -11.87 10.64 -12.29
C GLY A 10 -10.74 11.57 -11.85
N ILE A 11 -9.51 11.11 -12.10
CA ILE A 11 -8.27 11.81 -11.70
C ILE A 11 -7.43 12.27 -12.89
N THR A 12 -7.80 11.88 -14.10
CA THR A 12 -7.07 12.25 -15.31
C THR A 12 -7.49 13.65 -15.81
N PRO A 13 -6.69 14.30 -16.68
CA PRO A 13 -6.97 15.63 -17.18
C PRO A 13 -8.37 15.81 -17.81
N GLU A 14 -8.93 14.76 -18.41
CA GLU A 14 -10.27 14.79 -19.03
C GLU A 14 -11.41 15.04 -18.03
N TYR A 15 -11.22 14.61 -16.76
CA TYR A 15 -12.15 14.87 -15.67
C TYR A 15 -11.82 16.14 -14.88
N CYS A 16 -10.56 16.59 -14.98
CA CYS A 16 -10.01 17.63 -14.13
C CYS A 16 -9.91 19.00 -14.84
N THR A 17 -9.85 19.02 -16.18
CA THR A 17 -9.70 20.26 -16.93
C THR A 17 -11.06 20.97 -17.10
N PRO A 18 -11.19 22.26 -16.72
CA PRO A 18 -12.39 23.03 -16.99
C PRO A 18 -12.70 23.10 -18.48
N PRO A 19 -13.99 23.18 -18.89
CA PRO A 19 -14.36 23.33 -20.28
C PRO A 19 -13.83 24.68 -20.85
N LYS A 20 -13.25 24.62 -22.04
CA LYS A 20 -12.71 25.83 -22.69
C LYS A 20 -13.81 26.79 -23.22
N SER A 21 -15.02 26.28 -23.42
CA SER A 21 -16.17 27.04 -23.87
C SER A 21 -17.47 26.45 -23.34
N LYS A 22 -18.54 27.29 -23.31
CA LYS A 22 -19.87 26.87 -22.88
C LYS A 22 -20.40 25.76 -23.79
N GLY A 23 -20.81 24.61 -23.17
CA GLY A 23 -21.33 23.43 -23.88
C GLY A 23 -20.29 22.36 -24.22
N GLN A 24 -19.01 22.59 -23.94
CA GLN A 24 -18.00 21.54 -24.01
C GLN A 24 -17.98 20.65 -22.75
N VAL A 25 -17.62 19.41 -22.95
CA VAL A 25 -17.35 18.48 -21.82
C VAL A 25 -16.13 18.97 -21.07
N GLY A 26 -16.23 19.03 -19.76
CA GLY A 26 -15.12 19.42 -18.91
C GLY A 26 -15.48 19.31 -17.44
N CYS A 27 -14.51 19.53 -16.60
CA CYS A 27 -14.67 19.49 -15.15
C CYS A 27 -15.63 20.59 -14.64
N ILE A 28 -16.52 20.20 -13.74
CA ILE A 28 -17.49 21.12 -13.11
C ILE A 28 -17.32 21.23 -11.58
N SER A 29 -16.52 20.36 -10.96
CA SER A 29 -16.28 20.43 -9.52
C SER A 29 -14.85 20.01 -9.16
N ASN A 30 -14.24 20.74 -8.23
CA ASN A 30 -12.87 20.50 -7.74
C ASN A 30 -11.81 20.42 -8.86
N CYS A 31 -11.96 21.20 -9.91
CA CYS A 31 -11.14 21.14 -11.12
C CYS A 31 -9.65 21.43 -10.88
N GLY A 32 -8.83 20.96 -11.82
CA GLY A 32 -7.38 21.11 -11.81
C GLY A 32 -6.67 19.83 -11.29
N THR A 33 -5.46 19.63 -11.74
CA THR A 33 -4.62 18.48 -11.37
C THR A 33 -3.60 18.83 -10.28
N GLU A 34 -3.64 20.05 -9.75
CA GLU A 34 -2.74 20.52 -8.72
C GLU A 34 -3.15 20.01 -7.34
N ILE A 35 -2.16 19.57 -6.58
CA ILE A 35 -2.32 19.19 -5.18
C ILE A 35 -2.70 20.43 -4.36
N SER A 36 -3.78 20.34 -3.57
CA SER A 36 -4.18 21.37 -2.62
C SER A 36 -3.30 21.26 -1.36
N LYS A 37 -2.29 22.11 -1.26
CA LYS A 37 -1.32 22.07 -0.17
C LYS A 37 -1.85 22.78 1.07
N SER A 38 -1.54 22.24 2.26
CA SER A 38 -1.69 22.96 3.53
C SER A 38 -0.88 24.24 3.52
N PRO A 39 -1.31 25.32 4.23
CA PRO A 39 -0.64 26.63 4.22
C PRO A 39 0.84 26.60 4.67
N GLY A 40 1.22 25.62 5.45
CA GLY A 40 2.59 25.41 5.93
C GLY A 40 2.91 23.94 6.10
N PRO A 41 4.19 23.61 6.35
CA PRO A 41 4.61 22.25 6.63
C PRO A 41 3.95 21.74 7.94
N PRO A 42 3.79 20.41 8.10
CA PRO A 42 3.43 19.83 9.40
C PRO A 42 4.53 20.14 10.44
N ALA A 43 4.17 20.05 11.71
CA ALA A 43 5.14 20.23 12.82
C ALA A 43 6.31 19.23 12.72
N GLU A 44 6.03 18.03 12.23
CA GLU A 44 6.99 16.98 11.94
C GLU A 44 6.60 16.25 10.66
N PHE A 45 7.57 15.95 9.79
CA PHE A 45 7.40 15.02 8.68
C PHE A 45 7.65 13.61 9.20
N ILE A 46 6.57 12.85 9.48
CA ILE A 46 6.68 11.52 10.07
C ILE A 46 7.11 10.48 9.04
N LYS A 47 7.88 9.49 9.51
CA LYS A 47 8.25 8.31 8.73
C LYS A 47 7.62 7.09 9.39
N VAL A 48 6.56 6.58 8.77
CA VAL A 48 5.84 5.38 9.20
C VAL A 48 6.44 4.16 8.52
N GLY A 49 6.53 3.05 9.24
CA GLY A 49 6.84 1.76 8.64
C GLY A 49 5.86 0.69 9.11
N TYR A 50 5.30 -0.07 8.19
CA TYR A 50 4.52 -1.26 8.51
C TYR A 50 5.45 -2.44 8.71
N TYR A 51 5.31 -3.12 9.86
CA TYR A 51 6.01 -4.35 10.18
C TYR A 51 5.03 -5.53 10.08
N GLN A 52 5.26 -6.43 9.14
CA GLN A 52 4.42 -7.61 8.93
C GLN A 52 4.75 -8.67 9.98
N SER A 53 3.90 -8.86 10.98
CA SER A 53 4.12 -9.78 12.11
C SER A 53 4.25 -11.25 11.70
N TYR A 54 3.71 -11.60 10.52
CA TYR A 54 3.73 -12.92 9.90
C TYR A 54 4.95 -13.18 8.99
N ASN A 55 5.89 -12.24 8.92
CA ASN A 55 7.05 -12.38 8.02
C ASN A 55 7.94 -13.59 8.31
N LEU A 56 7.93 -14.11 9.55
CA LEU A 56 8.73 -15.26 9.95
C LEU A 56 8.27 -16.57 9.29
N GLU A 57 7.08 -16.63 8.73
CA GLU A 57 6.58 -17.77 7.95
C GLU A 57 7.21 -17.86 6.55
N ARG A 58 7.82 -16.77 6.10
CA ARG A 58 8.49 -16.75 4.81
C ARG A 58 9.75 -17.59 4.80
N ARG A 59 10.17 -17.97 3.61
CA ARG A 59 11.41 -18.73 3.42
C ARG A 59 12.68 -17.93 3.75
N CYS A 60 12.63 -16.64 3.60
CA CYS A 60 13.64 -15.61 3.91
C CYS A 60 12.96 -14.25 4.06
N LEU A 61 13.70 -13.19 4.32
CA LEU A 61 13.17 -11.89 4.74
C LEU A 61 12.42 -12.02 6.09
N ASN A 62 13.03 -12.79 6.98
CA ASN A 62 12.54 -13.03 8.32
C ASN A 62 13.12 -11.99 9.27
N MET A 63 12.39 -10.91 9.48
CA MET A 63 12.76 -9.84 10.42
C MET A 63 11.99 -10.04 11.73
N ARG A 64 12.70 -10.17 12.84
CA ARG A 64 12.07 -10.12 14.16
C ARG A 64 11.75 -8.68 14.53
N ALA A 65 10.78 -8.48 15.40
CA ALA A 65 10.38 -7.13 15.80
C ALA A 65 11.47 -6.35 16.55
N ASP A 66 12.44 -7.04 17.15
CA ASP A 66 13.62 -6.41 17.77
C ASP A 66 14.75 -6.08 16.75
N GLN A 67 14.57 -6.39 15.49
CA GLN A 67 15.47 -6.07 14.37
C GLN A 67 14.94 -4.94 13.50
N ILE A 68 13.82 -4.33 13.84
CA ILE A 68 13.27 -3.18 13.12
C ILE A 68 14.33 -2.06 13.09
N PRO A 69 14.71 -1.57 11.90
CA PRO A 69 15.76 -0.56 11.79
C PRO A 69 15.33 0.78 12.39
N SER A 70 16.30 1.51 12.91
CA SER A 70 16.09 2.90 13.37
C SER A 70 15.71 3.82 12.20
N GLY A 71 15.15 5.00 12.55
CA GLY A 71 14.83 6.03 11.56
C GLY A 71 13.35 6.10 11.17
N TYR A 72 12.51 5.22 11.69
CA TYR A 72 11.06 5.40 11.68
C TYR A 72 10.62 6.20 12.91
N SER A 73 9.68 7.12 12.74
CA SER A 73 9.04 7.83 13.85
C SER A 73 7.86 7.06 14.44
N HIS A 74 7.21 6.25 13.59
CA HIS A 74 6.08 5.40 13.93
C HIS A 74 6.28 4.02 13.28
N VAL A 75 5.97 2.96 14.02
CA VAL A 75 5.92 1.61 13.45
C VAL A 75 4.54 1.02 13.72
N HIS A 76 3.90 0.57 12.64
CA HIS A 76 2.62 -0.11 12.66
C HIS A 76 2.86 -1.62 12.72
N PHE A 77 2.45 -2.26 13.81
CA PHE A 77 2.46 -3.71 13.93
C PHE A 77 1.28 -4.30 13.15
N SER A 78 1.54 -4.97 12.06
CA SER A 78 0.54 -5.42 11.09
C SER A 78 0.47 -6.95 11.02
N PHE A 79 -0.65 -7.55 11.35
CA PHE A 79 -1.87 -6.97 11.86
C PHE A 79 -2.29 -7.72 13.13
N ALA A 80 -3.03 -7.06 14.02
CA ALA A 80 -3.73 -7.75 15.09
C ALA A 80 -5.01 -8.36 14.55
N GLY A 81 -5.31 -9.58 14.96
CA GLY A 81 -6.56 -10.26 14.67
C GLY A 81 -7.73 -9.75 15.53
N ILE A 82 -8.91 -10.25 15.22
CA ILE A 82 -10.15 -10.00 15.96
C ILE A 82 -10.80 -11.34 16.27
N THR A 83 -11.10 -11.61 17.54
CA THR A 83 -11.79 -12.83 17.97
C THR A 83 -13.27 -12.83 17.56
N ALA A 84 -13.91 -13.98 17.58
CA ALA A 84 -15.35 -14.12 17.35
C ALA A 84 -16.22 -13.31 18.34
N ASN A 85 -15.67 -12.92 19.50
CA ASN A 85 -16.33 -12.07 20.48
C ASN A 85 -15.98 -10.59 20.34
N PHE A 86 -15.39 -10.19 19.20
CA PHE A 86 -15.00 -8.82 18.88
C PHE A 86 -14.00 -8.22 19.89
N THR A 87 -13.02 -9.02 20.29
CA THR A 87 -11.88 -8.57 21.09
C THR A 87 -10.59 -8.66 20.28
N VAL A 88 -9.58 -7.88 20.66
CA VAL A 88 -8.27 -7.93 20.02
C VAL A 88 -7.65 -9.31 20.22
N ASP A 89 -7.16 -9.89 19.12
CA ASP A 89 -6.44 -11.16 19.11
C ASP A 89 -4.98 -10.94 18.70
N LEU A 90 -4.07 -11.39 19.52
CA LEU A 90 -2.61 -11.34 19.29
C LEU A 90 -1.99 -12.73 19.33
N SER A 91 -2.79 -13.79 19.40
CA SER A 91 -2.34 -15.16 19.62
C SER A 91 -1.33 -15.61 18.58
N ASP A 92 -1.61 -15.37 17.29
CA ASP A 92 -0.78 -15.82 16.17
C ASP A 92 0.56 -15.09 16.07
N SER A 93 0.66 -13.90 16.66
CA SER A 93 1.85 -13.05 16.58
C SER A 93 2.41 -12.64 17.95
N LEU A 94 2.00 -13.33 19.02
CA LEU A 94 2.26 -12.93 20.41
C LEU A 94 3.75 -12.73 20.72
N GLU A 95 4.62 -13.63 20.24
CA GLU A 95 6.06 -13.51 20.47
C GLU A 95 6.62 -12.24 19.82
N GLN A 96 6.27 -11.98 18.57
CA GLN A 96 6.71 -10.79 17.86
C GLN A 96 6.13 -9.51 18.46
N PHE A 97 4.87 -9.56 18.91
CA PHE A 97 4.25 -8.45 19.60
C PHE A 97 4.93 -8.14 20.96
N GLN A 98 5.30 -9.17 21.72
CA GLN A 98 6.05 -8.99 22.98
C GLN A 98 7.46 -8.40 22.76
N LEU A 99 8.10 -8.70 21.63
CA LEU A 99 9.35 -8.06 21.24
C LEU A 99 9.12 -6.60 20.80
N PHE A 100 8.06 -6.36 20.03
CA PHE A 100 7.68 -5.04 19.54
C PHE A 100 7.41 -4.04 20.66
N VAL A 101 6.62 -4.42 21.68
CA VAL A 101 6.27 -3.50 22.75
C VAL A 101 7.46 -3.07 23.62
N LYS A 102 8.55 -3.85 23.60
CA LYS A 102 9.81 -3.54 24.30
C LYS A 102 10.68 -2.54 23.53
N GLN A 103 10.39 -2.33 22.24
CA GLN A 103 11.21 -1.42 21.43
C GLN A 103 10.99 0.04 21.84
N THR A 104 12.01 0.85 21.57
CA THR A 104 12.03 2.29 21.83
C THR A 104 12.53 3.03 20.59
N GLY A 105 12.39 4.35 20.55
CA GLY A 105 12.87 5.17 19.44
C GLY A 105 11.82 5.43 18.35
N PHE A 106 10.62 4.86 18.48
CA PHE A 106 9.48 5.13 17.61
C PHE A 106 8.17 4.98 18.40
N LYS A 107 7.09 5.56 17.90
CA LYS A 107 5.73 5.33 18.41
C LYS A 107 5.22 3.98 17.93
N LYS A 108 4.67 3.21 18.88
CA LYS A 108 4.15 1.85 18.66
C LYS A 108 2.66 1.92 18.37
N ILE A 109 2.30 1.59 17.14
CA ILE A 109 0.92 1.62 16.64
C ILE A 109 0.47 0.19 16.34
N LEU A 110 -0.71 -0.19 16.83
CA LEU A 110 -1.31 -1.49 16.53
C LEU A 110 -2.26 -1.33 15.34
N ALA A 111 -1.97 -2.03 14.25
CA ALA A 111 -2.77 -2.00 13.03
C ALA A 111 -3.77 -3.17 12.98
N PHE A 112 -4.96 -2.91 12.43
CA PHE A 112 -6.04 -3.88 12.24
C PHE A 112 -6.50 -3.87 10.79
N GLY A 113 -6.85 -5.04 10.24
CA GLY A 113 -7.36 -5.19 8.89
C GLY A 113 -6.30 -5.63 7.90
N GLY A 114 -6.16 -4.90 6.79
CA GLY A 114 -5.37 -5.29 5.63
C GLY A 114 -6.14 -6.17 4.67
N TRP A 115 -5.56 -6.42 3.48
CA TRP A 115 -6.24 -7.12 2.38
C TRP A 115 -6.86 -8.45 2.79
N SER A 116 -6.12 -9.31 3.48
CA SER A 116 -6.58 -10.65 3.85
C SER A 116 -7.78 -10.65 4.80
N ASP A 117 -7.83 -9.67 5.72
CA ASP A 117 -8.84 -9.64 6.78
C ASP A 117 -10.08 -8.85 6.40
N THR A 118 -10.04 -8.12 5.28
CA THR A 118 -11.14 -7.21 4.92
C THR A 118 -11.72 -7.42 3.52
N SER A 119 -11.11 -8.27 2.66
CA SER A 119 -11.44 -8.38 1.24
C SER A 119 -11.92 -9.75 0.75
N HIS A 120 -12.20 -10.73 1.61
CA HIS A 120 -12.58 -12.09 1.17
C HIS A 120 -14.06 -12.39 1.24
N ASP A 121 -14.56 -13.05 0.17
CA ASP A 121 -15.97 -13.39 -0.11
C ASP A 121 -16.57 -14.47 0.81
N ASP A 122 -15.77 -15.40 1.34
CA ASP A 122 -16.27 -16.65 1.95
C ASP A 122 -16.53 -16.57 3.45
N SER A 123 -16.10 -15.54 4.10
CA SER A 123 -16.52 -15.16 5.44
C SER A 123 -16.67 -13.65 5.43
N LYS A 124 -17.85 -13.14 5.77
CA LYS A 124 -17.91 -11.69 6.09
C LYS A 124 -16.78 -11.44 7.07
N PRO A 125 -15.74 -10.73 6.66
CA PRO A 125 -14.56 -10.63 7.49
C PRO A 125 -14.98 -10.15 8.85
N ILE A 126 -14.49 -10.77 9.90
CA ILE A 126 -14.85 -10.42 11.27
C ILE A 126 -14.67 -8.93 11.53
N PHE A 127 -13.78 -8.28 10.75
CA PHE A 127 -13.62 -6.85 10.76
C PHE A 127 -14.91 -6.10 10.43
N HIS A 128 -15.65 -6.46 9.37
CA HIS A 128 -16.92 -5.83 9.00
C HIS A 128 -17.97 -5.99 10.11
N GLU A 129 -18.01 -7.16 10.74
CA GLU A 129 -18.93 -7.42 11.82
C GLU A 129 -18.55 -6.70 13.11
N SER A 130 -17.25 -6.54 13.38
CA SER A 130 -16.75 -5.87 14.59
C SER A 130 -17.14 -4.39 14.65
N ILE A 131 -17.29 -3.73 13.49
CA ILE A 131 -17.62 -2.30 13.40
C ILE A 131 -19.09 -2.01 13.15
N ASN A 132 -19.96 -3.02 13.10
CA ASN A 132 -21.40 -2.85 12.98
C ASN A 132 -22.01 -2.25 14.26
N ASN A 133 -23.29 -1.88 14.20
CA ASN A 133 -23.96 -1.20 15.32
C ASN A 133 -23.97 -2.00 16.63
N ALA A 134 -24.03 -3.33 16.54
CA ALA A 134 -24.11 -4.20 17.71
C ALA A 134 -22.74 -4.36 18.41
N ASN A 135 -21.66 -4.42 17.64
CA ASN A 135 -20.37 -4.93 18.12
C ASN A 135 -19.30 -3.83 18.29
N ARG A 136 -19.41 -2.72 17.54
CA ARG A 136 -18.35 -1.67 17.47
C ARG A 136 -17.94 -1.09 18.82
N LEU A 137 -18.85 -1.03 19.80
CA LEU A 137 -18.50 -0.52 21.13
C LEU A 137 -17.68 -1.54 21.93
N ALA A 138 -18.00 -2.84 21.81
CA ALA A 138 -17.24 -3.92 22.44
C ALA A 138 -15.82 -3.96 21.86
N PHE A 139 -15.71 -3.91 20.53
CA PHE A 139 -14.41 -3.89 19.84
C PHE A 139 -13.59 -2.64 20.20
N ALA A 140 -14.16 -1.45 20.17
CA ALA A 140 -13.48 -0.22 20.54
C ALA A 140 -12.97 -0.26 22.01
N ARG A 141 -13.73 -0.81 22.94
CA ARG A 141 -13.28 -0.99 24.33
C ARG A 141 -12.13 -1.98 24.44
N SER A 142 -12.17 -3.08 23.69
CA SER A 142 -11.08 -4.04 23.67
C SER A 142 -9.79 -3.43 23.11
N ILE A 143 -9.89 -2.63 22.05
CA ILE A 143 -8.76 -1.88 21.49
C ILE A 143 -8.14 -0.96 22.54
N VAL A 144 -8.96 -0.15 23.23
CA VAL A 144 -8.48 0.79 24.26
C VAL A 144 -7.81 0.05 25.40
N ALA A 145 -8.42 -1.02 25.89
CA ALA A 145 -7.82 -1.87 26.92
C ALA A 145 -6.45 -2.42 26.50
N THR A 146 -6.31 -2.85 25.25
CA THR A 146 -5.02 -3.34 24.70
C THR A 146 -3.99 -2.22 24.63
N VAL A 147 -4.38 -1.04 24.17
CA VAL A 147 -3.49 0.14 24.12
C VAL A 147 -2.96 0.50 25.49
N GLU A 148 -3.83 0.51 26.50
CA GLU A 148 -3.46 0.82 27.89
C GLU A 148 -2.60 -0.28 28.50
N GLN A 149 -3.00 -1.54 28.35
CA GLN A 149 -2.30 -2.71 28.90
C GLN A 149 -0.85 -2.79 28.44
N TYR A 150 -0.60 -2.53 27.15
CA TYR A 150 0.73 -2.67 26.56
C TYR A 150 1.48 -1.35 26.36
N GLY A 151 0.90 -0.23 26.80
CA GLY A 151 1.51 1.08 26.68
C GLY A 151 1.77 1.49 25.24
N LEU A 152 0.85 1.15 24.32
CA LEU A 152 0.95 1.51 22.92
C LEU A 152 0.70 3.01 22.72
N ASP A 153 1.20 3.58 21.62
CA ASP A 153 1.07 4.99 21.29
C ASP A 153 -0.15 5.30 20.42
N GLY A 154 -0.79 4.27 19.87
CA GLY A 154 -1.98 4.45 19.05
C GLY A 154 -2.40 3.20 18.30
N VAL A 155 -3.35 3.42 17.39
CA VAL A 155 -3.96 2.39 16.55
C VAL A 155 -4.10 2.86 15.11
N ASP A 156 -4.08 1.89 14.18
CA ASP A 156 -4.28 2.08 12.76
C ASP A 156 -5.38 1.15 12.26
N PHE A 157 -6.17 1.59 11.28
CA PHE A 157 -7.23 0.79 10.67
C PHE A 157 -7.08 0.76 9.17
N ASP A 158 -6.99 -0.43 8.63
CA ASP A 158 -6.78 -0.70 7.21
C ASP A 158 -7.95 -1.53 6.65
N TRP A 159 -9.05 -0.86 6.33
CA TRP A 159 -10.21 -1.50 5.70
C TRP A 159 -10.13 -1.38 4.18
N GLU A 160 -9.97 -2.51 3.51
CA GLU A 160 -9.82 -2.62 2.07
C GLU A 160 -11.02 -3.36 1.44
N TYR A 161 -12.15 -2.73 1.05
CA TYR A 161 -12.44 -1.28 1.20
C TYR A 161 -13.92 -1.09 1.56
N PRO A 162 -14.29 -0.09 2.37
CA PRO A 162 -15.68 0.16 2.71
C PRO A 162 -16.49 0.50 1.44
N GLY A 163 -17.65 -0.14 1.28
CA GLY A 163 -18.56 0.09 0.16
C GLY A 163 -18.13 -0.54 -1.17
N ALA A 164 -17.03 -1.27 -1.22
CA ALA A 164 -16.56 -1.98 -2.43
C ALA A 164 -17.40 -3.23 -2.67
N ILE A 165 -18.35 -3.16 -3.60
CA ILE A 165 -19.33 -4.24 -3.87
C ILE A 165 -18.62 -5.50 -4.36
N ASP A 166 -17.60 -5.37 -5.17
CA ASP A 166 -16.75 -6.45 -5.69
C ASP A 166 -15.93 -7.17 -4.60
N LEU A 167 -15.82 -6.57 -3.41
CA LEU A 167 -15.15 -7.13 -2.23
C LEU A 167 -16.14 -7.43 -1.08
N GLY A 168 -17.44 -7.63 -1.39
CA GLY A 168 -18.46 -7.91 -0.38
C GLY A 168 -18.90 -6.71 0.44
N GLY A 169 -18.45 -5.49 0.10
CA GLY A 169 -18.84 -4.24 0.74
C GLY A 169 -20.29 -3.85 0.47
N SER A 170 -20.83 -2.95 1.26
CA SER A 170 -22.22 -2.50 1.18
C SER A 170 -22.34 -0.98 1.35
N ALA A 171 -23.43 -0.44 0.80
CA ALA A 171 -23.79 0.96 1.02
C ALA A 171 -23.88 1.26 2.53
N GLY A 172 -23.27 2.33 2.96
CA GLY A 172 -23.23 2.72 4.38
C GLY A 172 -22.01 2.22 5.17
N ASP A 173 -21.13 1.40 4.59
CA ASP A 173 -19.90 0.97 5.25
C ASP A 173 -19.03 2.16 5.67
N GLY A 174 -18.84 3.15 4.79
CA GLY A 174 -18.10 4.35 5.13
C GLY A 174 -18.67 5.11 6.32
N ALA A 175 -20.00 5.20 6.42
CA ALA A 175 -20.66 5.86 7.57
C ALA A 175 -20.50 5.03 8.86
N ARG A 176 -20.57 3.70 8.77
CA ARG A 176 -20.30 2.79 9.90
C ARG A 176 -18.86 2.92 10.38
N TYR A 177 -17.93 2.94 9.44
CA TYR A 177 -16.51 3.09 9.71
C TYR A 177 -16.19 4.43 10.38
N LEU A 178 -16.69 5.54 9.84
CA LEU A 178 -16.55 6.86 10.46
C LEU A 178 -17.13 6.89 11.88
N THR A 179 -18.27 6.26 12.09
CA THR A 179 -18.89 6.19 13.44
C THR A 179 -18.01 5.39 14.40
N PHE A 180 -17.46 4.28 13.95
CA PHE A 180 -16.50 3.48 14.73
C PHE A 180 -15.26 4.29 15.09
N LEU A 181 -14.63 4.97 14.14
CA LEU A 181 -13.46 5.83 14.38
C LEU A 181 -13.75 6.92 15.44
N ARG A 182 -14.95 7.53 15.39
CA ARG A 182 -15.38 8.52 16.40
C ARG A 182 -15.50 7.91 17.79
N ILE A 183 -16.04 6.69 17.89
CA ILE A 183 -16.13 5.96 19.17
C ILE A 183 -14.73 5.65 19.71
N VAL A 184 -13.84 5.13 18.87
CA VAL A 184 -12.45 4.87 19.29
C VAL A 184 -11.80 6.16 19.77
N ARG A 185 -11.95 7.29 19.05
CA ARG A 185 -11.40 8.58 19.45
C ARG A 185 -11.91 9.05 20.80
N GLN A 186 -13.20 8.84 21.07
CA GLN A 186 -13.80 9.23 22.36
C GLN A 186 -13.31 8.38 23.54
N LEU A 187 -13.00 7.10 23.30
CA LEU A 187 -12.57 6.18 24.35
C LEU A 187 -11.05 6.18 24.54
N LEU A 188 -10.30 6.49 23.50
CA LEU A 188 -8.84 6.41 23.52
C LEU A 188 -8.27 7.53 24.40
N PRO A 189 -7.29 7.23 25.30
CA PRO A 189 -6.66 8.25 26.13
C PRO A 189 -6.07 9.41 25.33
N ALA A 190 -6.06 10.60 25.90
CA ALA A 190 -5.50 11.79 25.28
C ALA A 190 -4.04 11.57 24.87
N GLY A 191 -3.66 12.08 23.71
CA GLY A 191 -2.30 11.95 23.16
C GLY A 191 -2.02 10.63 22.43
N LYS A 192 -2.97 9.67 22.42
CA LYS A 192 -2.85 8.45 21.61
C LYS A 192 -3.31 8.71 20.17
N THR A 193 -2.61 8.11 19.24
CA THR A 193 -2.79 8.30 17.80
C THR A 193 -3.90 7.40 17.25
N ILE A 194 -4.71 7.93 16.33
CA ILE A 194 -5.55 7.15 15.42
C ILE A 194 -5.13 7.48 14.01
N SER A 195 -4.86 6.46 13.22
CA SER A 195 -4.68 6.55 11.77
C SER A 195 -5.59 5.56 11.04
N LEU A 196 -5.70 5.76 9.75
CA LEU A 196 -6.33 4.81 8.85
C LEU A 196 -5.59 4.77 7.51
N ALA A 197 -5.66 3.65 6.79
CA ALA A 197 -5.22 3.54 5.42
C ALA A 197 -6.36 3.92 4.46
N ALA A 198 -6.01 4.55 3.33
CA ALA A 198 -6.95 4.90 2.28
C ALA A 198 -6.33 4.67 0.89
N PRO A 199 -7.10 4.13 -0.07
CA PRO A 199 -6.60 3.79 -1.41
C PRO A 199 -6.37 5.02 -2.28
N ALA A 200 -5.39 4.91 -3.18
CA ALA A 200 -5.18 5.90 -4.24
C ALA A 200 -6.22 5.77 -5.38
N SER A 201 -6.85 4.61 -5.51
CA SER A 201 -7.90 4.36 -6.49
C SER A 201 -9.14 5.21 -6.24
N PHE A 202 -9.63 5.91 -7.28
CA PHE A 202 -10.91 6.61 -7.22
C PHE A 202 -12.07 5.66 -6.89
N TYR A 203 -12.10 4.48 -7.53
CA TYR A 203 -13.17 3.50 -7.39
C TYR A 203 -13.36 3.07 -5.92
N TYR A 204 -12.29 2.79 -5.22
CA TYR A 204 -12.36 2.38 -3.82
C TYR A 204 -12.50 3.56 -2.85
N LEU A 205 -11.86 4.71 -3.16
CA LEU A 205 -11.90 5.88 -2.27
C LEU A 205 -13.31 6.49 -2.13
N GLN A 206 -14.19 6.31 -3.12
CA GLN A 206 -15.56 6.83 -3.05
C GLN A 206 -16.38 6.24 -1.89
N GLY A 207 -16.01 5.09 -1.35
CA GLY A 207 -16.62 4.49 -0.17
C GLY A 207 -16.24 5.16 1.15
N PHE A 208 -15.26 6.07 1.14
CA PHE A 208 -14.77 6.75 2.33
C PHE A 208 -15.36 8.17 2.45
N PRO A 209 -16.03 8.55 3.53
CA PRO A 209 -16.27 9.95 3.88
C PRO A 209 -14.95 10.60 4.36
N ILE A 210 -14.00 10.74 3.43
CA ILE A 210 -12.57 10.91 3.73
C ILE A 210 -12.27 12.23 4.44
N ALA A 211 -13.00 13.32 4.13
CA ALA A 211 -12.83 14.60 4.81
C ALA A 211 -13.22 14.54 6.28
N GLU A 212 -14.35 13.88 6.58
CA GLU A 212 -14.82 13.67 7.94
C GLU A 212 -13.91 12.70 8.71
N MET A 213 -13.39 11.67 8.05
CA MET A 213 -12.41 10.75 8.63
C MET A 213 -11.10 11.48 8.95
N ALA A 214 -10.64 12.40 8.08
CA ALA A 214 -9.48 13.24 8.34
C ALA A 214 -9.67 14.17 9.55
N ALA A 215 -10.90 14.55 9.86
CA ALA A 215 -11.17 15.34 11.07
C ALA A 215 -11.04 14.53 12.37
N VAL A 216 -11.21 13.20 12.30
CA VAL A 216 -11.12 12.28 13.44
C VAL A 216 -9.71 11.72 13.61
N ALA A 217 -9.08 11.33 12.51
CA ALA A 217 -7.74 10.75 12.47
C ALA A 217 -6.64 11.80 12.67
N ASP A 218 -5.53 11.39 13.25
CA ASP A 218 -4.31 12.22 13.35
C ASP A 218 -3.61 12.30 11.99
N TYR A 219 -3.56 11.19 11.25
CA TYR A 219 -3.09 11.12 9.89
C TYR A 219 -3.77 9.98 9.11
N ILE A 220 -3.65 10.03 7.79
CA ILE A 220 -4.14 9.02 6.86
C ILE A 220 -2.95 8.49 6.07
N VAL A 221 -2.71 7.18 6.12
CA VAL A 221 -1.76 6.51 5.25
C VAL A 221 -2.42 6.37 3.87
N TYR A 222 -1.94 7.13 2.90
CA TYR A 222 -2.47 7.12 1.55
C TYR A 222 -1.68 6.15 0.69
N MET A 223 -2.29 5.03 0.35
CA MET A 223 -1.66 3.89 -0.32
C MET A 223 -1.36 4.19 -1.79
N ALA A 224 -0.33 5.03 -2.03
CA ALA A 224 0.12 5.47 -3.35
C ALA A 224 1.01 4.40 -4.04
N TYR A 225 0.57 3.17 -3.98
CA TYR A 225 1.12 1.99 -4.65
C TYR A 225 -0.03 1.12 -5.14
N ASP A 226 0.28 0.03 -5.82
CA ASP A 226 -0.70 -0.84 -6.46
C ASP A 226 -1.61 -0.10 -7.46
N LEU A 227 -1.04 0.94 -8.11
CA LEU A 227 -1.75 1.71 -9.13
C LEU A 227 -2.03 0.86 -10.38
N HIS A 228 -1.21 -0.16 -10.62
CA HIS A 228 -1.32 -1.12 -11.71
C HIS A 228 -0.97 -2.54 -11.25
N GLY A 229 -1.68 -3.53 -11.78
CA GLY A 229 -1.47 -4.93 -11.48
C GLY A 229 -2.15 -5.85 -12.50
N GLN A 230 -2.21 -7.14 -12.18
CA GLN A 230 -2.85 -8.14 -13.05
C GLN A 230 -4.34 -7.88 -13.25
N TRP A 231 -4.99 -7.17 -12.35
CA TRP A 231 -6.40 -6.75 -12.43
C TRP A 231 -6.70 -5.77 -13.57
N ASP A 232 -5.68 -5.12 -14.14
CA ASP A 232 -5.86 -4.25 -15.31
C ASP A 232 -6.15 -5.06 -16.59
N TYR A 233 -5.74 -6.33 -16.64
CA TYR A 233 -5.82 -7.18 -17.82
C TYR A 233 -7.25 -7.32 -18.34
N GLY A 234 -7.48 -6.91 -19.59
CA GLY A 234 -8.80 -6.90 -20.21
C GLY A 234 -9.69 -5.72 -19.83
N SER A 235 -9.24 -4.83 -18.92
CA SER A 235 -9.97 -3.62 -18.53
C SER A 235 -9.71 -2.50 -19.54
N VAL A 236 -10.78 -2.00 -20.17
CA VAL A 236 -10.68 -0.89 -21.15
C VAL A 236 -10.24 0.42 -20.47
N ASP A 237 -10.62 0.60 -19.21
CA ASP A 237 -10.38 1.81 -18.43
C ASP A 237 -9.21 1.65 -17.41
N GLY A 238 -8.64 0.45 -17.31
CA GLY A 238 -7.60 0.14 -16.32
C GLY A 238 -6.28 0.85 -16.56
N GLN A 239 -5.97 1.15 -17.82
CA GLN A 239 -4.71 1.80 -18.20
C GLN A 239 -4.94 2.83 -19.32
N ALA A 240 -4.70 4.10 -19.02
CA ALA A 240 -4.81 5.16 -20.01
C ALA A 240 -3.91 4.90 -21.23
N GLY A 241 -4.49 4.91 -22.44
CA GLY A 241 -3.77 4.67 -23.68
C GLY A 241 -3.41 3.20 -23.96
N CYS A 242 -3.90 2.25 -23.15
CA CYS A 242 -3.72 0.81 -23.35
C CYS A 242 -5.05 0.07 -23.18
N PRO A 243 -5.91 -0.01 -24.22
CA PRO A 243 -7.27 -0.55 -24.13
C PRO A 243 -7.34 -2.03 -23.74
N GLY A 244 -6.24 -2.78 -23.90
CA GLY A 244 -6.17 -4.17 -23.47
C GLY A 244 -5.88 -4.33 -21.98
N GLY A 245 -5.53 -3.24 -21.28
CA GLY A 245 -5.11 -3.26 -19.88
C GLY A 245 -3.88 -4.13 -19.61
N ASP A 246 -3.15 -4.50 -20.69
CA ASP A 246 -2.06 -5.46 -20.67
C ASP A 246 -0.66 -4.84 -20.87
N CYS A 247 -0.56 -3.51 -20.72
CA CYS A 247 0.73 -2.81 -20.84
C CYS A 247 1.51 -2.86 -19.51
N LEU A 248 2.84 -2.98 -19.61
CA LEU A 248 3.74 -2.93 -18.47
C LEU A 248 3.73 -1.51 -17.88
N ARG A 249 3.11 -1.35 -16.71
CA ARG A 249 2.98 -0.08 -16.01
C ARG A 249 3.57 -0.17 -14.61
N SER A 250 4.17 0.93 -14.17
CA SER A 250 4.65 1.04 -12.80
C SER A 250 3.49 1.22 -11.83
N HIS A 251 3.38 0.31 -10.86
CA HIS A 251 2.40 0.41 -9.79
C HIS A 251 2.69 1.56 -8.80
N VAL A 252 3.79 2.26 -8.97
CA VAL A 252 4.23 3.41 -8.14
C VAL A 252 4.51 4.65 -9.00
N ASN A 253 3.87 4.77 -10.16
CA ASN A 253 4.04 5.88 -11.09
C ASN A 253 3.78 7.24 -10.41
N LEU A 254 4.78 8.14 -10.44
CA LEU A 254 4.69 9.44 -9.77
C LEU A 254 3.61 10.35 -10.36
N THR A 255 3.41 10.31 -11.67
CA THR A 255 2.40 11.14 -12.33
C THR A 255 1.00 10.77 -11.85
N GLU A 256 0.69 9.48 -11.80
CA GLU A 256 -0.58 8.96 -11.31
C GLU A 256 -0.73 9.16 -9.80
N THR A 257 0.35 8.96 -9.03
CA THR A 257 0.40 9.33 -7.61
C THR A 257 0.05 10.79 -7.39
N ASN A 258 0.56 11.72 -8.21
CA ASN A 258 0.22 13.14 -8.09
C ASN A 258 -1.26 13.41 -8.41
N TYR A 259 -1.84 12.71 -9.38
CA TYR A 259 -3.29 12.83 -9.66
C TYR A 259 -4.13 12.33 -8.49
N ALA A 260 -3.77 11.20 -7.91
CA ALA A 260 -4.44 10.67 -6.73
C ALA A 260 -4.30 11.60 -5.51
N LEU A 261 -3.11 12.19 -5.31
CA LEU A 261 -2.89 13.19 -4.24
C LEU A 261 -3.68 14.49 -4.49
N ALA A 262 -3.81 14.93 -5.75
CA ALA A 262 -4.68 16.06 -6.09
C ALA A 262 -6.14 15.75 -5.77
N MET A 263 -6.61 14.53 -6.10
CA MET A 263 -7.97 14.09 -5.82
C MET A 263 -8.27 14.10 -4.31
N VAL A 264 -7.46 13.46 -3.49
CA VAL A 264 -7.73 13.33 -2.05
C VAL A 264 -7.61 14.66 -1.31
N THR A 265 -6.65 15.52 -1.70
CA THR A 265 -6.52 16.87 -1.10
C THR A 265 -7.67 17.79 -1.50
N LYS A 266 -8.16 17.70 -2.73
CA LYS A 266 -9.36 18.44 -3.18
C LYS A 266 -10.66 17.87 -2.60
N ALA A 267 -10.67 16.61 -2.17
CA ALA A 267 -11.78 16.03 -1.39
C ALA A 267 -11.85 16.56 0.05
N GLY A 268 -10.92 17.43 0.45
CA GLY A 268 -10.95 18.12 1.75
C GLY A 268 -9.98 17.56 2.79
N VAL A 269 -9.09 16.63 2.42
CA VAL A 269 -8.05 16.16 3.33
C VAL A 269 -6.86 17.11 3.30
N PRO A 270 -6.47 17.71 4.44
CA PRO A 270 -5.26 18.54 4.50
C PRO A 270 -4.01 17.73 4.11
N SER A 271 -3.15 18.26 3.25
CA SER A 271 -1.91 17.54 2.87
C SER A 271 -1.04 17.21 4.09
N SER A 272 -1.05 18.05 5.12
CA SER A 272 -0.33 17.81 6.37
C SER A 272 -0.84 16.61 7.19
N LYS A 273 -1.99 16.06 6.86
CA LYS A 273 -2.52 14.81 7.44
C LYS A 273 -2.31 13.58 6.55
N LEU A 274 -1.82 13.75 5.33
CA LEU A 274 -1.54 12.63 4.43
C LEU A 274 -0.11 12.14 4.61
N VAL A 275 0.03 10.86 4.91
CA VAL A 275 1.28 10.11 4.97
C VAL A 275 1.35 9.23 3.73
N VAL A 276 2.18 9.62 2.76
CA VAL A 276 2.14 9.03 1.42
C VAL A 276 2.87 7.70 1.38
N GLY A 277 2.20 6.66 0.87
CA GLY A 277 2.71 5.30 0.78
C GLY A 277 3.89 5.15 -0.17
N LEU A 278 4.86 4.35 0.23
CA LEU A 278 6.05 3.94 -0.52
C LEU A 278 6.13 2.41 -0.48
N ALA A 279 6.30 1.77 -1.65
CA ALA A 279 6.36 0.33 -1.72
C ALA A 279 7.78 -0.20 -1.50
N SER A 280 7.94 -1.19 -0.63
CA SER A 280 9.16 -2.00 -0.50
C SER A 280 9.07 -3.30 -1.31
N TYR A 281 8.28 -3.30 -2.36
CA TYR A 281 8.08 -4.41 -3.30
C TYR A 281 7.82 -3.89 -4.71
N GLY A 282 7.93 -4.77 -5.68
CA GLY A 282 7.52 -4.54 -7.05
C GLY A 282 6.35 -5.42 -7.46
N ARG A 283 5.42 -4.87 -8.26
CA ARG A 283 4.48 -5.67 -9.03
C ARG A 283 5.21 -6.27 -10.22
N SER A 284 5.05 -7.57 -10.39
CA SER A 284 5.80 -8.32 -11.40
C SER A 284 4.91 -8.96 -12.45
N PHE A 285 5.38 -8.90 -13.70
CA PHE A 285 4.64 -9.33 -14.86
C PHE A 285 5.54 -10.20 -15.76
N LYS A 286 4.96 -11.20 -16.42
CA LYS A 286 5.63 -11.90 -17.49
C LYS A 286 5.47 -11.11 -18.79
N MET A 287 6.60 -10.72 -19.39
CA MET A 287 6.61 -9.98 -20.62
C MET A 287 6.09 -10.83 -21.79
N ALA A 288 5.24 -10.26 -22.63
CA ALA A 288 4.81 -10.91 -23.88
C ALA A 288 5.96 -10.96 -24.92
N ASP A 289 6.78 -9.90 -24.93
CA ASP A 289 8.01 -9.80 -25.72
C ASP A 289 9.17 -9.39 -24.81
N PRO A 290 10.09 -10.30 -24.47
CA PRO A 290 11.23 -9.99 -23.60
C PRO A 290 12.21 -8.94 -24.15
N GLU A 291 12.18 -8.65 -25.44
CA GLU A 291 13.04 -7.62 -26.04
C GLU A 291 12.40 -6.22 -26.04
N CYS A 292 11.12 -6.12 -25.73
CA CYS A 292 10.44 -4.85 -25.54
C CYS A 292 10.89 -4.17 -24.24
N ARG A 293 11.62 -3.04 -24.30
CA ARG A 293 12.28 -2.46 -23.12
C ARG A 293 11.80 -1.07 -22.72
N ALA A 294 11.55 -0.21 -23.69
CA ALA A 294 11.34 1.23 -23.43
C ALA A 294 10.01 1.74 -24.00
N ASP A 295 9.27 0.91 -24.69
CA ASP A 295 7.96 1.29 -25.20
C ASP A 295 6.93 1.23 -24.06
N PRO A 296 6.20 2.33 -23.77
CA PRO A 296 5.10 2.30 -22.83
C PRO A 296 3.96 1.36 -23.25
N MET A 297 4.01 0.81 -24.46
CA MET A 297 3.09 -0.18 -24.98
C MET A 297 3.60 -1.62 -24.88
N CYS A 298 4.76 -1.87 -24.27
CA CYS A 298 5.21 -3.22 -23.95
C CYS A 298 4.14 -3.96 -23.15
N LYS A 299 3.82 -5.18 -23.59
CA LYS A 299 2.72 -5.96 -23.05
C LYS A 299 3.16 -7.06 -22.11
N TYR A 300 2.25 -7.47 -21.24
CA TYR A 300 2.43 -8.65 -20.39
C TYR A 300 1.39 -9.74 -20.71
N LEU A 301 1.68 -10.94 -20.23
CA LEU A 301 0.77 -12.08 -20.30
C LEU A 301 -0.06 -12.13 -19.01
N GLY A 302 -1.38 -12.21 -19.16
CA GLY A 302 -2.34 -12.18 -18.04
C GLY A 302 -3.50 -13.14 -18.28
N PRO A 303 -4.57 -13.07 -17.45
CA PRO A 303 -4.81 -12.18 -16.29
C PRO A 303 -4.03 -12.58 -15.02
N THR A 304 -3.51 -13.80 -14.94
CA THR A 304 -2.72 -14.25 -13.78
C THR A 304 -1.24 -14.02 -14.05
N SER A 305 -0.50 -13.55 -13.04
CA SER A 305 0.94 -13.38 -13.18
C SER A 305 1.64 -14.72 -13.34
N SER A 306 2.33 -14.90 -14.47
CA SER A 306 3.23 -16.00 -14.73
C SER A 306 4.70 -15.58 -14.72
N ALA A 307 5.00 -14.40 -14.18
CA ALA A 307 6.36 -13.97 -13.89
C ALA A 307 7.04 -14.90 -12.86
N ASN A 308 8.36 -14.94 -12.86
CA ASN A 308 9.09 -15.73 -11.88
C ASN A 308 8.78 -15.23 -10.46
N ILE A 309 8.35 -16.15 -9.61
CA ILE A 309 7.97 -15.86 -8.24
C ILE A 309 9.24 -15.56 -7.42
N GLY A 310 9.18 -14.54 -6.56
CA GLY A 310 10.24 -14.22 -5.60
C GLY A 310 10.55 -15.41 -4.69
N VAL A 311 11.83 -15.63 -4.40
CA VAL A 311 12.28 -16.76 -3.57
C VAL A 311 11.78 -16.64 -2.14
N CYS A 312 11.73 -15.41 -1.61
CA CYS A 312 11.28 -15.12 -0.25
C CYS A 312 9.78 -14.87 -0.18
N THR A 313 9.28 -13.98 -1.03
CA THR A 313 7.86 -13.59 -1.04
C THR A 313 6.94 -14.73 -1.42
N ARG A 314 7.33 -15.55 -2.39
CA ARG A 314 6.55 -16.67 -2.93
C ARG A 314 5.12 -16.31 -3.34
N SER A 315 4.88 -15.05 -3.63
CA SER A 315 3.59 -14.50 -4.05
C SER A 315 3.62 -14.23 -5.56
N PRO A 316 2.72 -14.83 -6.36
CA PRO A 316 2.61 -14.48 -7.78
C PRO A 316 2.34 -12.98 -7.96
N GLY A 317 3.07 -12.34 -8.87
CA GLY A 317 2.90 -10.91 -9.16
C GLY A 317 3.55 -9.95 -8.17
N ILE A 318 4.26 -10.45 -7.15
CA ILE A 318 4.96 -9.63 -6.14
C ILE A 318 6.40 -10.13 -5.95
N VAL A 319 7.35 -9.20 -5.93
CA VAL A 319 8.76 -9.46 -5.58
C VAL A 319 9.23 -8.39 -4.61
N ALA A 320 9.85 -8.77 -3.50
CA ALA A 320 10.33 -7.81 -2.52
C ALA A 320 11.46 -6.93 -3.09
N GLN A 321 11.54 -5.68 -2.62
CA GLN A 321 12.64 -4.78 -2.95
C GLN A 321 14.00 -5.45 -2.64
N ALA A 322 14.13 -6.07 -1.47
CA ALA A 322 15.37 -6.77 -1.07
C ALA A 322 15.77 -7.87 -2.06
N GLU A 323 14.81 -8.62 -2.61
CA GLU A 323 15.07 -9.66 -3.61
C GLU A 323 15.56 -9.06 -4.93
N LEU A 324 14.91 -7.99 -5.41
CA LEU A 324 15.32 -7.29 -6.63
C LEU A 324 16.72 -6.68 -6.50
N GLU A 325 17.00 -6.05 -5.36
CA GLU A 325 18.32 -5.48 -5.08
C GLU A 325 19.42 -6.56 -4.97
N ASP A 326 19.09 -7.73 -4.44
CA ASP A 326 20.02 -8.86 -4.39
C ASP A 326 20.28 -9.41 -5.80
N ILE A 327 19.25 -9.59 -6.62
CA ILE A 327 19.38 -9.99 -8.04
C ILE A 327 20.22 -8.96 -8.82
N ARG A 328 19.98 -7.66 -8.62
CA ARG A 328 20.74 -6.58 -9.23
C ARG A 328 22.23 -6.67 -8.89
N ARG A 329 22.54 -6.89 -7.62
CA ARG A 329 23.91 -7.00 -7.11
C ARG A 329 24.64 -8.24 -7.62
N MET A 330 23.93 -9.35 -7.81
CA MET A 330 24.49 -10.60 -8.37
C MET A 330 24.72 -10.51 -9.87
N ALA A 331 24.10 -9.56 -10.56
CA ALA A 331 24.25 -9.32 -12.00
C ALA A 331 24.11 -10.59 -12.85
N TYR A 332 23.03 -11.36 -12.61
CA TYR A 332 22.79 -12.58 -13.38
C TYR A 332 22.66 -12.32 -14.89
N PRO A 333 23.15 -13.21 -15.76
CA PRO A 333 22.95 -13.05 -17.19
C PRO A 333 21.47 -12.89 -17.56
N GLY A 334 21.19 -11.92 -18.43
CA GLY A 334 19.82 -11.63 -18.88
C GLY A 334 19.02 -10.71 -17.96
N THR A 335 19.56 -10.27 -16.82
CA THR A 335 18.92 -9.25 -15.98
C THR A 335 19.30 -7.85 -16.42
N VAL A 336 18.35 -6.92 -16.34
CA VAL A 336 18.56 -5.50 -16.66
C VAL A 336 17.81 -4.66 -15.64
N PHE A 337 18.48 -3.65 -15.09
CA PHE A 337 17.90 -2.70 -14.15
C PHE A 337 18.11 -1.28 -14.64
N TRP A 338 17.08 -0.45 -14.61
CA TRP A 338 17.16 0.93 -15.02
C TRP A 338 16.19 1.80 -14.21
N TYR A 339 16.45 3.08 -14.20
CA TYR A 339 15.54 4.07 -13.66
C TYR A 339 14.73 4.68 -14.80
N ASP A 340 13.40 4.72 -14.64
CA ASP A 340 12.50 5.40 -15.55
C ASP A 340 12.13 6.78 -15.00
N GLN A 341 12.62 7.82 -15.69
CA GLN A 341 12.39 9.21 -15.30
C GLN A 341 10.91 9.61 -15.45
N ALA A 342 10.18 9.04 -16.40
CA ALA A 342 8.81 9.42 -16.68
C ALA A 342 7.86 9.01 -15.56
N SER A 343 8.04 7.83 -15.00
CA SER A 343 7.26 7.32 -13.87
C SER A 343 7.93 7.56 -12.52
N ASP A 344 9.18 8.08 -12.49
CA ASP A 344 10.03 8.17 -11.29
C ASP A 344 10.06 6.85 -10.52
N SER A 345 10.32 5.75 -11.22
CA SER A 345 10.34 4.39 -10.69
C SER A 345 11.59 3.66 -11.13
N ASP A 346 12.00 2.66 -10.34
CA ASP A 346 13.03 1.71 -10.74
C ASP A 346 12.37 0.52 -11.44
N MET A 347 12.98 0.10 -12.55
CA MET A 347 12.49 -0.99 -13.37
C MET A 347 13.50 -2.12 -13.38
N ALA A 348 12.99 -3.35 -13.43
CA ALA A 348 13.80 -4.54 -13.49
C ALA A 348 13.23 -5.53 -14.51
N ARG A 349 14.06 -6.00 -15.46
CA ARG A 349 13.90 -7.32 -16.03
C ARG A 349 14.78 -8.26 -15.23
N TYR A 350 14.22 -8.92 -14.22
CA TYR A 350 14.96 -9.67 -13.21
C TYR A 350 15.18 -11.15 -13.58
N THR A 351 14.57 -11.60 -14.69
CA THR A 351 14.89 -12.85 -15.40
C THR A 351 14.87 -12.59 -16.90
N SER A 352 14.91 -13.64 -17.72
CA SER A 352 14.83 -13.49 -19.17
C SER A 352 13.55 -12.82 -19.68
N ASP A 353 12.42 -13.00 -18.94
CA ASP A 353 11.08 -12.59 -19.37
C ASP A 353 10.19 -12.04 -18.24
N SER A 354 10.74 -11.85 -17.06
CA SER A 354 10.00 -11.33 -15.90
C SER A 354 10.41 -9.89 -15.61
N TRP A 355 9.44 -9.00 -15.66
CA TRP A 355 9.58 -7.57 -15.43
C TRP A 355 8.92 -7.16 -14.11
N ALA A 356 9.50 -6.15 -13.45
CA ALA A 356 8.89 -5.50 -12.30
C ALA A 356 9.21 -4.00 -12.28
N ALA A 357 8.28 -3.20 -11.76
CA ALA A 357 8.54 -1.84 -11.33
C ALA A 357 8.52 -1.79 -9.80
N TYR A 358 9.42 -1.01 -9.20
CA TYR A 358 9.59 -0.91 -7.75
C TYR A 358 10.23 0.43 -7.36
N MET A 359 10.56 0.60 -6.11
CA MET A 359 11.35 1.74 -5.61
C MET A 359 12.60 1.23 -4.90
N THR A 360 13.78 1.71 -5.34
CA THR A 360 15.00 1.63 -4.53
C THR A 360 14.92 2.62 -3.35
N GLU A 361 15.79 2.47 -2.35
CA GLU A 361 15.85 3.47 -1.27
C GLU A 361 16.18 4.88 -1.78
N THR A 362 16.99 4.99 -2.84
CA THR A 362 17.27 6.26 -3.51
C THR A 362 16.00 6.90 -4.07
N THR A 363 15.14 6.12 -4.71
CA THR A 363 13.86 6.60 -5.24
C THR A 363 12.91 6.99 -4.11
N LYS A 364 12.83 6.19 -3.05
CA LYS A 364 12.04 6.53 -1.86
C LYS A 364 12.47 7.83 -1.21
N GLU A 365 13.79 8.08 -1.04
CA GLU A 365 14.30 9.34 -0.47
C GLU A 365 13.98 10.55 -1.36
N ARG A 366 14.06 10.40 -2.68
CA ARG A 366 13.63 11.43 -3.62
C ARG A 366 12.14 11.73 -3.47
N ARG A 367 11.29 10.71 -3.31
CA ARG A 367 9.85 10.86 -3.03
C ARG A 367 9.60 11.54 -1.69
N ARG A 368 10.29 11.15 -0.61
CA ARG A 368 10.20 11.78 0.71
C ARG A 368 10.53 13.27 0.65
N THR A 369 11.62 13.63 -0.03
CA THR A 369 12.02 15.01 -0.24
C THR A 369 10.94 15.80 -0.98
N ARG A 370 10.35 15.23 -2.03
CA ARG A 370 9.25 15.83 -2.79
C ARG A 370 8.02 16.04 -1.91
N TYR A 371 7.60 15.04 -1.15
CA TYR A 371 6.41 15.12 -0.30
C TYR A 371 6.61 16.14 0.83
N LYS A 372 7.79 16.18 1.43
CA LYS A 372 8.14 17.22 2.40
C LYS A 372 8.03 18.63 1.81
N GLY A 373 8.51 18.85 0.61
CA GLY A 373 8.40 20.14 -0.11
C GLY A 373 6.96 20.52 -0.53
N GLN A 374 6.02 19.57 -0.42
CA GLN A 374 4.60 19.77 -0.72
C GLN A 374 3.72 19.84 0.54
N ASN A 375 4.32 19.93 1.72
CA ASN A 375 3.65 20.00 3.03
C ASN A 375 2.79 18.76 3.34
N PHE A 376 3.20 17.57 2.87
CA PHE A 376 2.59 16.32 3.31
C PHE A 376 3.02 15.96 4.72
N GLY A 377 2.15 15.23 5.45
CA GLY A 377 2.37 14.81 6.83
C GLY A 377 3.54 13.86 7.00
N GLY A 378 3.84 13.05 5.99
CA GLY A 378 4.90 12.05 6.09
C GLY A 378 4.97 11.10 4.91
N SER A 379 5.69 10.00 5.12
CA SER A 379 5.72 8.83 4.25
C SER A 379 5.50 7.54 5.03
N ALA A 380 4.93 6.51 4.38
CA ALA A 380 4.72 5.19 4.97
C ALA A 380 5.32 4.10 4.08
N ASP A 381 6.21 3.27 4.62
CA ASP A 381 6.79 2.13 3.90
C ASP A 381 5.93 0.87 4.11
N TRP A 382 5.40 0.30 3.05
CA TRP A 382 4.83 -1.04 3.01
C TRP A 382 5.78 -1.99 2.29
N ALA A 383 6.53 -2.88 2.98
CA ALA A 383 6.69 -2.99 4.42
C ALA A 383 8.19 -2.98 4.77
N ILE A 384 8.51 -2.74 6.03
CA ILE A 384 9.90 -2.63 6.52
C ILE A 384 10.70 -3.90 6.20
N ASP A 385 10.09 -5.05 6.48
CA ASP A 385 10.69 -6.38 6.34
C ASP A 385 10.83 -6.86 4.89
N LEU A 386 10.27 -6.12 3.91
CA LEU A 386 10.48 -6.36 2.47
C LEU A 386 11.61 -5.51 1.88
N ALA A 387 12.09 -4.50 2.61
CA ALA A 387 13.04 -3.53 2.09
C ALA A 387 14.48 -4.06 2.06
N THR A 388 14.87 -4.84 3.05
CA THR A 388 16.26 -5.32 3.20
C THR A 388 16.31 -6.62 4.00
N PHE A 389 17.34 -7.43 3.72
CA PHE A 389 17.67 -8.59 4.55
C PHE A 389 18.30 -8.14 5.88
N VAL A 390 17.89 -8.75 6.97
CA VAL A 390 18.50 -8.56 8.28
C VAL A 390 19.78 -9.40 8.43
N PRO A 391 20.72 -9.03 9.31
CA PRO A 391 21.89 -9.84 9.62
C PRO A 391 21.48 -11.26 10.07
N GLY A 392 22.08 -12.27 9.47
CA GLY A 392 21.76 -13.69 9.75
C GLY A 392 20.63 -14.28 8.91
N ASP A 393 19.88 -13.47 8.17
CA ASP A 393 18.94 -13.99 7.18
C ASP A 393 19.72 -14.73 6.08
N PRO A 394 19.32 -15.97 5.72
CA PRO A 394 20.02 -16.73 4.69
C PRO A 394 20.03 -16.06 3.32
N GLY A 395 19.10 -15.13 3.07
CA GLY A 395 18.98 -14.41 1.81
C GLY A 395 18.77 -15.34 0.61
N ILE A 396 18.81 -14.77 -0.61
CA ILE A 396 18.74 -15.57 -1.84
C ILE A 396 20.02 -16.38 -2.05
N ARG A 397 21.18 -15.86 -1.61
CA ARG A 397 22.51 -16.40 -1.93
C ARG A 397 22.76 -17.83 -1.48
N THR A 398 22.38 -18.18 -0.24
CA THR A 398 22.67 -19.50 0.33
C THR A 398 21.89 -20.63 -0.33
N LYS A 399 20.79 -20.35 -0.99
CA LYS A 399 19.93 -21.37 -1.60
C LYS A 399 20.15 -21.53 -3.11
N VAL A 400 20.74 -20.53 -3.77
CA VAL A 400 21.19 -20.61 -5.18
C VAL A 400 22.54 -21.35 -5.24
N ALA A 401 23.47 -21.11 -4.31
CA ALA A 401 24.74 -21.82 -4.24
C ALA A 401 24.57 -23.32 -3.97
N ALA A 402 23.55 -23.73 -3.19
CA ALA A 402 23.24 -25.13 -2.92
C ALA A 402 22.60 -25.90 -4.10
N ARG A 403 22.22 -25.23 -5.19
CA ARG A 403 21.54 -25.84 -6.34
C ARG A 403 22.14 -25.50 -7.71
N GLY A 404 23.32 -24.89 -7.77
CA GLY A 404 23.97 -24.47 -9.03
C GLY A 404 23.17 -23.37 -9.75
N ALA A 405 23.88 -22.41 -10.36
CA ALA A 405 23.29 -21.25 -11.07
C ALA A 405 22.29 -21.62 -12.18
N ALA A 406 22.31 -22.86 -12.67
CA ALA A 406 21.39 -23.38 -13.67
C ALA A 406 19.95 -23.60 -13.17
N SER A 407 19.71 -23.73 -11.85
CA SER A 407 18.38 -24.06 -11.33
C SER A 407 17.50 -22.84 -11.03
N PHE A 408 18.04 -21.63 -11.02
CA PHE A 408 17.25 -20.42 -10.90
C PHE A 408 16.46 -20.11 -12.21
N VAL A 409 16.97 -20.59 -13.33
CA VAL A 409 16.36 -20.45 -14.67
C VAL A 409 15.47 -21.63 -15.04
N ALA A 410 15.62 -22.79 -14.42
CA ALA A 410 15.10 -24.07 -14.91
C ALA A 410 14.16 -24.83 -13.96
N ARG A 411 13.28 -24.14 -13.21
CA ARG A 411 12.11 -24.80 -12.64
C ARG A 411 10.81 -24.21 -13.18
N ARG A 412 10.62 -24.42 -14.47
CA ARG A 412 9.33 -24.80 -15.00
C ARG A 412 9.09 -26.27 -14.65
N GLU A 413 7.82 -26.57 -14.39
CA GLU A 413 7.26 -27.91 -14.28
C GLU A 413 7.60 -28.65 -12.98
N GLN A 414 6.69 -28.52 -12.05
CA GLN A 414 6.02 -29.55 -11.29
C GLN A 414 5.43 -28.94 -10.03
N GLN A 415 4.20 -28.51 -10.16
CA GLN A 415 3.10 -28.87 -9.25
C GLN A 415 1.84 -28.19 -9.77
N VAL A 416 1.04 -29.04 -10.39
CA VAL A 416 -0.38 -28.85 -10.64
C VAL A 416 -1.11 -28.69 -9.33
#